data_a23eec1377e4f40deb59f894847dd1cc
#
_entry.id   a23eec1377e4f40deb59f894847dd1cc
#
_cell.length_a   1.000
_cell.length_b   1.000
_cell.length_c   1.000
_cell.angle_alpha   90.00
_cell.angle_beta   90.00
_cell.angle_gamma   90.00
#
_symmetry.space_group_name_H-M   'P 1'
#
loop_
_entity.id
_entity.type
_entity.pdbx_description
1 polymer ?
#
loop_
_entity_poly.entity_id
_entity_poly.type
_entity_poly.pdbx_seq_one_letter_code
_entity_poly.pdbx_strand_id
1 'polypeptide(L)'
;KLSLKFTNFSIKNLLNPKSFKGIIPQGDGQTFTISAQTNARYYQQYSISFYDPWFGGKRPNSFQFSAYYSRQTGIESSFLSRSYNSLYNNSLYGGYWGNSYLGNSYYDDYYQNAYENALDPNKSLQMIGVSFGFGKRLEWPDDYFTFMAELGYQAYILKNWEYLYYMQNGTSHSFTLGLTLGRSSIDNPIYTRRGSQFTLSAQFTPPYSLFSKKDYKSLYESSSRADREELYRWIEYYKIKFKSRVYTPLNNSEKYTLVLMGRADFGLLGSYNKYKQTPFETFYVGGDGMTGSYTYATETIGLRGYDNGALTPYSDGRAYTRFSMELHFPFLLQPSSTIYGLAFVEGGNAWTSLENFNPFSLKRSAGVGVRIFLPMIGMMGIMVSIKYKERKGVAISTLS
;
A
#
# COMPACT_ATOMS: atom_id res chain seq x y z
N LYS A 1 -14.12 -4.37 9.23
CA LYS A 1 -12.96 -4.18 10.12
C LYS A 1 -13.43 -3.65 11.46
N LEU A 2 -13.09 -4.33 12.55
CA LEU A 2 -13.27 -3.89 13.93
C LEU A 2 -11.91 -3.55 14.52
N SER A 3 -11.79 -2.41 15.20
CA SER A 3 -10.55 -2.00 15.85
C SER A 3 -10.87 -1.38 17.21
N LEU A 4 -10.23 -1.91 18.24
CA LEU A 4 -10.27 -1.38 19.59
C LEU A 4 -8.93 -0.72 19.88
N LYS A 5 -8.95 0.59 20.06
CA LYS A 5 -7.78 1.40 20.35
C LYS A 5 -7.87 1.98 21.76
N PHE A 6 -6.93 1.60 22.59
CA PHE A 6 -6.79 2.08 23.97
C PHE A 6 -5.65 3.12 24.02
N THR A 7 -6.03 4.35 24.18
CA THR A 7 -5.09 5.47 24.43
C THR A 7 -4.84 5.61 25.91
N ASN A 8 -3.69 6.07 26.32
CA ASN A 8 -3.30 6.16 27.73
C ASN A 8 -3.10 4.80 28.44
N PHE A 9 -2.76 3.76 27.69
CA PHE A 9 -2.37 2.46 28.25
C PHE A 9 -1.06 2.55 29.04
N SER A 10 -0.88 1.68 30.03
CA SER A 10 0.36 1.56 30.80
C SER A 10 0.76 0.09 30.95
N ILE A 11 1.83 -0.31 30.26
CA ILE A 11 2.38 -1.65 30.38
C ILE A 11 2.97 -1.91 31.76
N LYS A 12 3.54 -0.87 32.42
CA LYS A 12 4.09 -0.95 33.77
C LYS A 12 3.04 -1.25 34.83
N ASN A 13 1.84 -0.76 34.61
CA ASN A 13 0.72 -0.90 35.53
C ASN A 13 -0.11 -2.17 35.28
N LEU A 14 0.34 -3.06 34.39
CA LEU A 14 -0.38 -4.30 34.06
C LEU A 14 -0.59 -5.21 35.30
N LEU A 15 0.37 -5.18 36.23
CA LEU A 15 0.31 -5.96 37.46
C LEU A 15 -0.27 -5.17 38.65
N ASN A 16 -0.70 -3.91 38.44
CA ASN A 16 -1.25 -3.06 39.48
C ASN A 16 -2.77 -2.87 39.32
N PRO A 17 -3.62 -3.63 40.02
CA PRO A 17 -5.08 -3.55 39.87
C PRO A 17 -5.67 -2.16 40.19
N LYS A 18 -4.99 -1.34 41.01
CA LYS A 18 -5.45 0.00 41.38
C LYS A 18 -5.37 1.02 40.22
N SER A 19 -4.57 0.73 39.22
CA SER A 19 -4.39 1.58 38.03
C SER A 19 -5.44 1.34 36.95
N PHE A 20 -6.27 0.30 37.11
CA PHE A 20 -7.31 -0.05 36.14
C PHE A 20 -8.49 0.91 36.25
N LYS A 21 -8.70 1.70 35.19
CA LYS A 21 -9.92 2.49 34.99
C LYS A 21 -10.75 1.78 33.91
N GLY A 22 -11.57 0.82 34.35
CA GLY A 22 -12.27 -0.12 33.45
C GLY A 22 -11.50 -1.42 33.25
N ILE A 23 -11.36 -1.86 31.98
CA ILE A 23 -10.79 -3.18 31.63
C ILE A 23 -9.27 -3.15 31.54
N ILE A 24 -8.62 -1.99 31.39
CA ILE A 24 -7.21 -1.85 31.12
C ILE A 24 -6.48 -0.93 32.10
N PRO A 25 -5.17 -1.18 32.35
CA PRO A 25 -4.32 -0.27 33.13
C PRO A 25 -4.03 1.00 32.35
N GLN A 26 -4.04 2.14 33.02
CA GLN A 26 -3.83 3.45 32.43
C GLN A 26 -2.73 4.22 33.15
N GLY A 27 -2.19 5.27 32.50
CA GLY A 27 -1.31 6.25 33.12
C GLY A 27 -0.09 6.68 32.32
N ASP A 28 0.43 5.87 31.37
CA ASP A 28 1.70 6.18 30.69
C ASP A 28 1.51 6.78 29.28
N GLY A 29 0.29 7.04 28.84
CA GLY A 29 0.02 7.62 27.51
C GLY A 29 0.38 6.70 26.34
N GLN A 30 0.62 5.42 26.59
CA GLN A 30 0.88 4.42 25.56
C GLN A 30 -0.41 4.08 24.82
N THR A 31 -0.26 3.59 23.59
CA THR A 31 -1.39 3.15 22.77
C THR A 31 -1.31 1.65 22.53
N PHE A 32 -2.38 0.95 22.88
CA PHE A 32 -2.54 -0.46 22.59
C PHE A 32 -3.73 -0.64 21.65
N THR A 33 -3.56 -1.36 20.56
CA THR A 33 -4.60 -1.56 19.56
C THR A 33 -4.75 -3.05 19.24
N ILE A 34 -5.98 -3.51 19.23
CA ILE A 34 -6.37 -4.83 18.73
C ILE A 34 -7.29 -4.61 17.55
N SER A 35 -7.02 -5.24 16.42
CA SER A 35 -7.92 -5.17 15.28
C SER A 35 -8.17 -6.54 14.65
N ALA A 36 -9.39 -6.69 14.19
CA ALA A 36 -9.84 -7.83 13.42
C ALA A 36 -10.51 -7.33 12.15
N GLN A 37 -10.14 -7.89 11.03
CA GLN A 37 -10.77 -7.64 9.73
C GLN A 37 -11.15 -8.99 9.14
N THR A 38 -12.40 -9.12 8.72
CA THR A 38 -12.87 -10.30 8.03
C THR A 38 -13.70 -9.90 6.83
N ASN A 39 -13.59 -10.66 5.77
CA ASN A 39 -14.52 -10.70 4.65
C ASN A 39 -14.94 -12.16 4.54
N ALA A 40 -15.88 -12.53 5.42
CA ALA A 40 -16.38 -13.90 5.59
C ALA A 40 -15.24 -14.93 5.64
N ARG A 41 -15.31 -15.97 4.78
CA ARG A 41 -14.28 -17.02 4.70
C ARG A 41 -13.14 -16.69 3.75
N TYR A 42 -13.30 -15.65 2.93
CA TYR A 42 -12.32 -15.30 1.91
C TYR A 42 -11.06 -14.68 2.50
N TYR A 43 -11.21 -13.74 3.41
CA TYR A 43 -10.08 -13.02 4.02
C TYR A 43 -10.29 -12.80 5.50
N GLN A 44 -9.29 -13.10 6.29
CA GLN A 44 -9.26 -12.87 7.72
C GLN A 44 -7.91 -12.29 8.12
N GLN A 45 -7.93 -11.25 8.93
CA GLN A 45 -6.72 -10.65 9.50
C GLN A 45 -6.95 -10.27 10.95
N TYR A 46 -6.01 -10.61 11.79
CA TYR A 46 -5.95 -10.24 13.20
C TYR A 46 -4.63 -9.55 13.46
N SER A 47 -4.65 -8.44 14.18
CA SER A 47 -3.43 -7.74 14.54
C SER A 47 -3.49 -7.12 15.91
N ILE A 48 -2.35 -7.08 16.56
CA ILE A 48 -2.09 -6.34 17.79
C ILE A 48 -0.97 -5.36 17.54
N SER A 49 -1.08 -4.18 18.11
CA SER A 49 0.00 -3.19 18.08
C SER A 49 0.10 -2.44 19.39
N PHE A 50 1.31 -2.15 19.76
CA PHE A 50 1.68 -1.35 20.93
C PHE A 50 2.59 -0.21 20.49
N TYR A 51 2.33 0.99 20.99
CA TYR A 51 3.12 2.18 20.71
C TYR A 51 3.38 2.94 22.00
N ASP A 52 4.64 3.16 22.28
CA ASP A 52 5.11 4.00 23.38
C ASP A 52 5.77 5.27 22.80
N PRO A 53 5.17 6.45 22.95
CA PRO A 53 5.72 7.71 22.44
C PRO A 53 6.93 8.22 23.23
N TRP A 54 7.21 7.66 24.43
CA TRP A 54 8.23 8.14 25.36
C TRP A 54 9.06 6.97 25.90
N PHE A 55 9.51 6.14 25.03
CA PHE A 55 10.25 4.95 25.38
C PHE A 55 11.46 5.26 26.26
N GLY A 56 11.56 4.53 27.38
CA GLY A 56 12.58 4.77 28.41
C GLY A 56 12.37 6.05 29.24
N GLY A 57 11.18 6.65 29.17
CA GLY A 57 10.84 7.89 29.88
C GLY A 57 11.52 9.14 29.30
N LYS A 58 12.12 9.05 28.11
CA LYS A 58 12.82 10.15 27.44
C LYS A 58 12.12 10.52 26.14
N ARG A 59 11.75 11.79 26.00
CA ARG A 59 11.40 12.37 24.70
C ARG A 59 12.68 12.68 23.92
N PRO A 60 12.69 12.56 22.64
CA PRO A 60 11.64 12.19 21.70
C PRO A 60 11.76 10.74 21.18
N ASN A 61 12.04 9.79 22.04
CA ASN A 61 12.19 8.39 21.65
C ASN A 61 10.82 7.69 21.65
N SER A 62 10.53 6.94 20.61
CA SER A 62 9.33 6.13 20.53
C SER A 62 9.67 4.67 20.27
N PHE A 63 8.82 3.77 20.73
CA PHE A 63 8.92 2.35 20.47
C PHE A 63 7.58 1.84 19.94
N GLN A 64 7.65 0.97 18.97
CA GLN A 64 6.49 0.32 18.37
C GLN A 64 6.73 -1.18 18.30
N PHE A 65 5.70 -1.93 18.64
CA PHE A 65 5.63 -3.36 18.42
C PHE A 65 4.36 -3.65 17.65
N SER A 66 4.42 -4.54 16.65
CA SER A 66 3.23 -5.06 16.00
C SER A 66 3.37 -6.54 15.70
N ALA A 67 2.25 -7.25 15.78
CA ALA A 67 2.16 -8.62 15.32
C ALA A 67 0.82 -8.81 14.61
N TYR A 68 0.83 -9.58 13.52
CA TYR A 68 -0.37 -9.88 12.77
C TYR A 68 -0.35 -11.29 12.20
N TYR A 69 -1.54 -11.80 12.02
CA TYR A 69 -1.84 -12.99 11.26
C TYR A 69 -2.90 -12.67 10.23
N SER A 70 -2.69 -13.09 9.00
CA SER A 70 -3.72 -13.02 7.97
C SER A 70 -3.81 -14.33 7.20
N ARG A 71 -5.02 -14.63 6.76
CA ARG A 71 -5.33 -15.77 5.91
C ARG A 71 -6.23 -15.32 4.78
N GLN A 72 -5.85 -15.70 3.58
CA GLN A 72 -6.70 -15.60 2.40
C GLN A 72 -6.94 -16.99 1.82
N THR A 73 -8.18 -17.26 1.47
CA THR A 73 -8.61 -18.49 0.80
C THR A 73 -8.69 -18.24 -0.70
N GLY A 74 -8.23 -19.16 -1.52
CA GLY A 74 -8.31 -19.07 -2.97
C GLY A 74 -9.71 -19.37 -3.51
N ILE A 75 -9.93 -19.01 -4.76
CA ILE A 75 -11.18 -19.24 -5.49
C ILE A 75 -10.96 -20.40 -6.45
N GLU A 76 -11.97 -21.21 -6.63
CA GLU A 76 -11.92 -22.31 -7.59
C GLU A 76 -11.78 -21.77 -9.03
N SER A 77 -10.84 -22.34 -9.80
CA SER A 77 -10.53 -21.89 -11.17
C SER A 77 -11.70 -22.02 -12.14
N SER A 78 -12.59 -22.97 -11.90
CA SER A 78 -13.84 -23.15 -12.64
C SER A 78 -14.80 -21.96 -12.49
N PHE A 79 -14.85 -21.35 -11.31
CA PHE A 79 -15.67 -20.16 -11.06
C PHE A 79 -15.11 -18.93 -11.76
N LEU A 80 -13.78 -18.72 -11.71
CA LEU A 80 -13.12 -17.59 -12.37
C LEU A 80 -13.35 -17.64 -13.89
N SER A 81 -13.24 -18.82 -14.52
CA SER A 81 -13.47 -18.97 -15.95
C SER A 81 -14.93 -18.72 -16.36
N ARG A 82 -15.90 -19.16 -15.55
CA ARG A 82 -17.33 -18.90 -15.78
C ARG A 82 -17.66 -17.42 -15.62
N SER A 83 -17.15 -16.77 -14.60
CA SER A 83 -17.36 -15.34 -14.35
C SER A 83 -16.77 -14.49 -15.49
N TYR A 84 -15.57 -14.82 -15.96
CA TYR A 84 -14.93 -14.14 -17.08
C TYR A 84 -15.73 -14.28 -18.37
N ASN A 85 -16.19 -15.49 -18.70
CA ASN A 85 -17.01 -15.75 -19.88
C ASN A 85 -18.38 -15.09 -19.80
N SER A 86 -18.99 -15.00 -18.62
CA SER A 86 -20.26 -14.31 -18.39
C SER A 86 -20.13 -12.80 -18.58
N LEU A 87 -19.06 -12.19 -18.06
CA LEU A 87 -18.79 -10.77 -18.25
C LEU A 87 -18.47 -10.43 -19.71
N TYR A 88 -17.74 -11.29 -20.40
CA TYR A 88 -17.40 -11.11 -21.81
C TYR A 88 -18.63 -11.23 -22.71
N ASN A 89 -19.49 -12.21 -22.47
CA ASN A 89 -20.71 -12.41 -23.24
C ASN A 89 -21.74 -11.29 -22.95
N ASN A 90 -21.88 -10.82 -21.72
CA ASN A 90 -22.78 -9.69 -21.41
C ASN A 90 -22.30 -8.37 -22.04
N SER A 91 -20.99 -8.16 -22.17
CA SER A 91 -20.46 -6.95 -22.83
C SER A 91 -20.68 -6.96 -24.36
N LEU A 92 -20.80 -8.14 -24.97
CA LEU A 92 -21.05 -8.28 -26.43
C LEU A 92 -22.53 -8.18 -26.80
N TYR A 93 -23.46 -8.52 -25.90
CA TYR A 93 -24.91 -8.53 -26.19
C TYR A 93 -25.74 -7.50 -25.39
N GLY A 94 -25.15 -6.77 -24.47
CA GLY A 94 -25.80 -5.78 -23.61
C GLY A 94 -25.73 -4.35 -24.11
N GLY A 95 -26.01 -4.11 -25.38
CA GLY A 95 -26.22 -2.77 -25.91
C GLY A 95 -27.68 -2.33 -25.68
N TYR A 96 -27.83 -1.17 -25.00
CA TYR A 96 -29.03 -0.33 -24.97
C TYR A 96 -30.32 -0.86 -24.29
N TRP A 97 -30.78 -0.08 -23.31
CA TRP A 97 -32.09 -0.08 -22.63
C TRP A 97 -32.31 -1.12 -21.51
N GLY A 98 -32.06 -0.69 -20.31
CA GLY A 98 -32.49 -1.38 -19.11
C GLY A 98 -32.40 -0.52 -17.87
N ASN A 99 -33.25 0.48 -17.78
CA ASN A 99 -33.54 1.18 -16.52
C ASN A 99 -34.15 0.15 -15.56
N SER A 100 -33.41 -0.33 -14.56
CA SER A 100 -33.91 -1.18 -13.52
C SER A 100 -33.62 -0.56 -12.15
N TYR A 101 -34.54 0.26 -11.70
CA TYR A 101 -34.58 0.80 -10.35
C TYR A 101 -35.24 -0.18 -9.34
N LEU A 102 -35.01 -1.46 -9.48
CA LEU A 102 -35.52 -2.45 -8.52
C LEU A 102 -34.65 -3.69 -8.54
N GLY A 103 -33.83 -3.87 -7.52
CA GLY A 103 -33.25 -5.19 -7.26
C GLY A 103 -31.77 -5.33 -6.94
N ASN A 104 -31.07 -4.29 -6.44
CA ASN A 104 -29.66 -4.44 -6.07
C ASN A 104 -29.42 -5.44 -4.93
N SER A 105 -30.36 -5.60 -4.00
CA SER A 105 -30.18 -6.47 -2.82
C SER A 105 -30.20 -7.97 -3.16
N TYR A 106 -31.05 -8.39 -4.11
CA TYR A 106 -31.20 -9.82 -4.44
C TYR A 106 -30.03 -10.35 -5.31
N TYR A 107 -29.47 -9.48 -6.15
CA TYR A 107 -28.28 -9.82 -6.96
C TYR A 107 -27.01 -9.84 -6.10
N ASP A 108 -26.85 -8.94 -5.15
CA ASP A 108 -25.71 -8.92 -4.24
C ASP A 108 -25.67 -10.17 -3.35
N ASP A 109 -26.79 -10.61 -2.80
CA ASP A 109 -26.88 -11.87 -2.03
C ASP A 109 -26.59 -13.10 -2.88
N TYR A 110 -27.08 -13.13 -4.12
CA TYR A 110 -26.81 -14.24 -5.03
C TYR A 110 -25.32 -14.33 -5.42
N TYR A 111 -24.70 -13.20 -5.75
CA TYR A 111 -23.27 -13.16 -6.07
C TYR A 111 -22.39 -13.43 -4.85
N GLN A 112 -22.74 -12.95 -3.67
CA GLN A 112 -22.01 -13.27 -2.44
C GLN A 112 -22.11 -14.75 -2.10
N ASN A 113 -23.27 -15.35 -2.17
CA ASN A 113 -23.45 -16.78 -1.94
C ASN A 113 -22.73 -17.64 -3.00
N ALA A 114 -22.75 -17.24 -4.27
CA ALA A 114 -22.03 -17.93 -5.34
C ALA A 114 -20.52 -17.83 -5.14
N TYR A 115 -20.03 -16.67 -4.67
CA TYR A 115 -18.62 -16.42 -4.39
C TYR A 115 -18.14 -17.23 -3.18
N GLU A 116 -18.93 -17.28 -2.10
CA GLU A 116 -18.59 -18.10 -0.93
C GLU A 116 -18.57 -19.60 -1.22
N ASN A 117 -19.44 -20.07 -2.09
CA ASN A 117 -19.45 -21.47 -2.55
C ASN A 117 -18.31 -21.81 -3.52
N ALA A 118 -17.69 -20.80 -4.13
CA ALA A 118 -16.54 -20.97 -5.01
C ALA A 118 -15.20 -20.96 -4.27
N LEU A 119 -15.18 -20.75 -2.95
CA LEU A 119 -13.96 -20.78 -2.18
C LEU A 119 -13.43 -22.22 -2.05
N ASP A 120 -12.15 -22.39 -2.38
CA ASP A 120 -11.45 -23.67 -2.23
C ASP A 120 -10.60 -23.63 -0.93
N PRO A 121 -11.01 -24.34 0.13
CA PRO A 121 -10.26 -24.37 1.38
C PRO A 121 -8.88 -25.02 1.24
N ASN A 122 -8.61 -25.75 0.14
CA ASN A 122 -7.29 -26.30 -0.15
C ASN A 122 -6.32 -25.30 -0.76
N LYS A 123 -6.82 -24.12 -1.19
CA LYS A 123 -6.02 -23.02 -1.69
C LYS A 123 -5.97 -21.91 -0.65
N SER A 124 -4.80 -21.64 -0.10
CA SER A 124 -4.66 -20.58 0.89
C SER A 124 -3.27 -19.94 0.89
N LEU A 125 -3.26 -18.66 1.20
CA LEU A 125 -2.09 -17.91 1.60
C LEU A 125 -2.27 -17.45 3.04
N GLN A 126 -1.35 -17.84 3.91
CA GLN A 126 -1.30 -17.34 5.28
C GLN A 126 -0.04 -16.50 5.46
N MET A 127 -0.17 -15.45 6.24
CA MET A 127 0.95 -14.58 6.59
C MET A 127 0.98 -14.37 8.09
N ILE A 128 2.16 -14.51 8.66
CA ILE A 128 2.44 -14.21 10.07
C ILE A 128 3.54 -13.16 10.06
N GLY A 129 3.33 -12.06 10.74
CA GLY A 129 4.33 -11.00 10.83
C GLY A 129 4.49 -10.46 12.24
N VAL A 130 5.73 -10.13 12.58
CA VAL A 130 6.09 -9.45 13.83
C VAL A 130 7.08 -8.34 13.48
N SER A 131 6.88 -7.15 14.02
CA SER A 131 7.84 -6.06 13.86
C SER A 131 8.08 -5.28 15.16
N PHE A 132 9.30 -4.76 15.26
CA PHE A 132 9.77 -3.89 16.34
C PHE A 132 10.31 -2.62 15.69
N GLY A 133 9.76 -1.48 16.05
CA GLY A 133 10.18 -0.18 15.56
C GLY A 133 10.72 0.70 16.68
N PHE A 134 11.81 1.41 16.39
CA PHE A 134 12.36 2.44 17.26
C PHE A 134 12.43 3.74 16.48
N GLY A 135 11.78 4.79 17.01
CA GLY A 135 11.70 6.10 16.40
C GLY A 135 12.35 7.18 17.26
N LYS A 136 12.97 8.14 16.61
CA LYS A 136 13.55 9.33 17.26
C LYS A 136 13.28 10.57 16.43
N ARG A 137 12.83 11.65 17.08
CA ARG A 137 12.84 12.98 16.50
C ARG A 137 14.24 13.56 16.59
N LEU A 138 14.75 14.05 15.47
CA LEU A 138 16.09 14.63 15.41
C LEU A 138 16.00 16.13 15.69
N GLU A 139 17.05 16.68 16.29
CA GLU A 139 17.20 18.11 16.56
C GLU A 139 17.99 18.82 15.45
N TRP A 140 18.72 18.05 14.64
CA TRP A 140 19.52 18.56 13.54
C TRP A 140 19.14 17.82 12.23
N PRO A 141 19.04 18.50 11.09
CA PRO A 141 19.26 19.91 10.81
C PRO A 141 18.13 20.85 11.26
N ASP A 142 16.94 20.34 11.53
CA ASP A 142 15.81 21.04 12.14
C ASP A 142 14.90 20.06 12.91
N ASP A 143 13.97 20.59 13.73
CA ASP A 143 13.07 19.80 14.58
C ASP A 143 11.97 19.04 13.85
N TYR A 144 11.89 19.14 12.52
CA TYR A 144 10.89 18.44 11.71
C TYR A 144 11.35 17.07 11.26
N PHE A 145 12.63 16.73 11.46
CA PHE A 145 13.18 15.43 11.09
C PHE A 145 12.81 14.34 12.09
N THR A 146 12.43 13.19 11.55
CA THR A 146 12.20 11.97 12.29
C THR A 146 12.98 10.82 11.66
N PHE A 147 13.60 10.01 12.50
CA PHE A 147 14.27 8.78 12.08
C PHE A 147 13.57 7.59 12.72
N MET A 148 13.36 6.53 11.96
CA MET A 148 12.76 5.28 12.41
C MET A 148 13.58 4.11 11.90
N ALA A 149 13.92 3.20 12.80
CA ALA A 149 14.50 1.90 12.48
C ALA A 149 13.50 0.81 12.86
N GLU A 150 13.28 -0.14 11.97
CA GLU A 150 12.33 -1.23 12.16
C GLU A 150 12.99 -2.57 11.84
N LEU A 151 12.82 -3.53 12.73
CA LEU A 151 13.16 -4.93 12.51
C LEU A 151 11.88 -5.71 12.34
N GLY A 152 11.75 -6.42 11.24
CA GLY A 152 10.58 -7.21 10.89
C GLY A 152 10.92 -8.66 10.61
N TYR A 153 10.01 -9.54 10.97
CA TYR A 153 9.98 -10.92 10.51
C TYR A 153 8.60 -11.21 9.93
N GLN A 154 8.58 -11.85 8.78
CA GLN A 154 7.35 -12.26 8.11
C GLN A 154 7.51 -13.65 7.51
N ALA A 155 6.51 -14.50 7.72
CA ALA A 155 6.41 -15.81 7.11
C ALA A 155 5.19 -15.84 6.18
N TYR A 156 5.41 -16.35 4.96
CA TYR A 156 4.38 -16.63 3.97
C TYR A 156 4.21 -18.15 3.87
N ILE A 157 3.02 -18.64 4.14
CA ILE A 157 2.67 -20.06 4.06
C ILE A 157 1.67 -20.23 2.93
N LEU A 158 2.13 -20.86 1.84
CA LEU A 158 1.34 -21.07 0.62
C LEU A 158 0.89 -22.53 0.53
N LYS A 159 -0.38 -22.71 0.22
CA LYS A 159 -0.97 -24.00 -0.07
C LYS A 159 -1.77 -23.89 -1.37
N ASN A 160 -1.26 -24.51 -2.45
CA ASN A 160 -1.85 -24.51 -3.79
C ASN A 160 -2.25 -23.10 -4.27
N TRP A 161 -1.40 -22.10 -4.00
CA TRP A 161 -1.67 -20.70 -4.29
C TRP A 161 -1.31 -20.34 -5.73
N GLU A 162 -2.24 -20.50 -6.65
CA GLU A 162 -2.04 -20.35 -8.09
C GLU A 162 -1.78 -18.91 -8.54
N TYR A 163 -2.10 -17.92 -7.69
CA TYR A 163 -1.93 -16.51 -8.02
C TYR A 163 -0.47 -16.03 -7.98
N LEU A 164 0.43 -16.86 -7.46
CA LEU A 164 1.86 -16.60 -7.44
C LEU A 164 2.56 -17.62 -8.36
N TYR A 165 2.87 -17.19 -9.58
CA TYR A 165 3.43 -18.07 -10.60
C TYR A 165 4.72 -18.78 -10.17
N TYR A 166 5.58 -18.06 -9.44
CA TYR A 166 6.91 -18.56 -9.07
C TYR A 166 6.90 -19.57 -7.92
N MET A 167 5.94 -19.50 -7.02
CA MET A 167 5.85 -20.38 -5.87
C MET A 167 4.39 -20.57 -5.45
N GLN A 168 3.87 -21.76 -5.61
CA GLN A 168 2.46 -22.08 -5.29
C GLN A 168 2.29 -22.77 -3.94
N ASN A 169 3.35 -23.37 -3.43
CA ASN A 169 3.35 -24.14 -2.20
C ASN A 169 4.64 -23.92 -1.41
N GLY A 170 4.58 -24.17 -0.10
CA GLY A 170 5.72 -24.08 0.79
C GLY A 170 5.69 -22.87 1.69
N THR A 171 6.75 -22.66 2.44
CA THR A 171 6.90 -21.55 3.39
C THR A 171 8.10 -20.70 3.03
N SER A 172 7.87 -19.39 2.94
CA SER A 172 8.94 -18.39 2.73
C SER A 172 9.09 -17.52 3.96
N HIS A 173 10.32 -17.24 4.34
CA HIS A 173 10.67 -16.42 5.49
C HIS A 173 11.37 -15.13 5.04
N SER A 174 10.98 -14.00 5.62
CA SER A 174 11.58 -12.70 5.37
C SER A 174 11.98 -12.04 6.69
N PHE A 175 13.26 -11.77 6.86
CA PHE A 175 13.77 -10.87 7.89
C PHE A 175 14.10 -9.54 7.24
N THR A 176 13.61 -8.45 7.81
CA THR A 176 13.78 -7.12 7.24
C THR A 176 14.35 -6.14 8.25
N LEU A 177 15.29 -5.33 7.81
CA LEU A 177 15.71 -4.10 8.48
C LEU A 177 15.21 -2.92 7.66
N GLY A 178 14.28 -2.16 8.22
CA GLY A 178 13.75 -0.94 7.65
C GLY A 178 14.35 0.29 8.31
N LEU A 179 14.81 1.26 7.51
CA LEU A 179 15.28 2.56 7.96
C LEU A 179 14.47 3.63 7.26
N THR A 180 13.89 4.55 8.01
CA THR A 180 13.07 5.63 7.44
C THR A 180 13.51 6.96 8.02
N LEU A 181 13.87 7.89 7.14
CA LEU A 181 14.10 9.29 7.46
C LEU A 181 12.95 10.10 6.87
N GLY A 182 12.20 10.76 7.74
CA GLY A 182 11.09 11.62 7.35
C GLY A 182 11.32 13.05 7.79
N ARG A 183 10.79 14.00 7.03
CA ARG A 183 10.67 15.41 7.42
C ARG A 183 9.29 15.91 7.03
N SER A 184 8.63 16.61 7.93
CA SER A 184 7.32 17.17 7.66
C SER A 184 7.19 18.54 8.32
N SER A 185 7.16 19.60 7.51
CA SER A 185 6.97 20.99 7.92
C SER A 185 5.68 21.61 7.37
N ILE A 186 4.70 20.77 7.06
CA ILE A 186 3.40 21.20 6.53
C ILE A 186 2.56 21.88 7.63
N ASP A 187 1.85 22.94 7.24
CA ASP A 187 1.01 23.73 8.14
C ASP A 187 -0.34 23.06 8.47
N ASN A 188 -0.91 22.33 7.54
CA ASN A 188 -2.20 21.67 7.71
C ASN A 188 -2.25 20.36 6.90
N PRO A 189 -2.66 19.22 7.50
CA PRO A 189 -2.70 17.94 6.81
C PRO A 189 -3.82 17.79 5.79
N ILE A 190 -4.91 18.59 5.87
CA ILE A 190 -6.09 18.47 5.01
C ILE A 190 -5.96 19.37 3.80
N TYR A 191 -5.74 20.67 4.03
CA TYR A 191 -5.46 21.65 2.99
C TYR A 191 -4.14 22.34 3.32
N THR A 192 -3.07 21.76 2.83
CA THR A 192 -1.71 22.27 3.04
C THR A 192 -1.49 23.50 2.18
N ARG A 193 -1.16 24.64 2.78
CA ARG A 193 -0.88 25.89 2.11
C ARG A 193 0.60 26.10 1.84
N ARG A 194 1.43 25.70 2.79
CA ARG A 194 2.87 25.86 2.72
C ARG A 194 3.60 24.74 3.45
N GLY A 195 4.86 24.60 3.11
CA GLY A 195 5.74 23.63 3.75
C GLY A 195 6.15 22.49 2.82
N SER A 196 6.90 21.57 3.36
CA SER A 196 7.38 20.42 2.62
C SER A 196 7.30 19.15 3.46
N GLN A 197 7.16 18.05 2.78
CA GLN A 197 7.20 16.74 3.38
C GLN A 197 8.02 15.82 2.48
N PHE A 198 8.99 15.13 3.05
CA PHE A 198 9.66 14.06 2.35
C PHE A 198 9.90 12.86 3.25
N THR A 199 10.05 11.71 2.62
CA THR A 199 10.35 10.44 3.28
C THR A 199 11.32 9.66 2.42
N LEU A 200 12.47 9.33 2.98
CA LEU A 200 13.42 8.37 2.42
C LEU A 200 13.34 7.10 3.26
N SER A 201 12.97 5.99 2.63
CA SER A 201 12.95 4.68 3.30
C SER A 201 13.82 3.68 2.55
N ALA A 202 14.59 2.94 3.31
CA ALA A 202 15.43 1.86 2.82
C ALA A 202 15.10 0.59 3.62
N GLN A 203 14.83 -0.50 2.93
CA GLN A 203 14.51 -1.79 3.50
C GLN A 203 15.48 -2.83 2.95
N PHE A 204 16.07 -3.60 3.84
CA PHE A 204 17.06 -4.59 3.51
C PHE A 204 16.71 -5.93 4.15
N THR A 205 16.94 -7.00 3.44
CA THR A 205 16.97 -8.36 3.99
C THR A 205 18.40 -8.86 4.05
N PRO A 206 18.72 -9.85 4.90
CA PRO A 206 20.04 -10.47 4.86
C PRO A 206 20.33 -11.08 3.48
N PRO A 207 21.53 -10.89 2.93
CA PRO A 207 21.91 -11.42 1.62
C PRO A 207 22.31 -12.90 1.73
N TYR A 208 21.34 -13.77 1.96
CA TYR A 208 21.55 -15.21 2.17
C TYR A 208 22.31 -15.88 1.04
N SER A 209 22.10 -15.41 -0.21
CA SER A 209 22.77 -15.97 -1.38
C SER A 209 24.28 -15.73 -1.40
N LEU A 210 24.78 -14.67 -0.75
CA LEU A 210 26.18 -14.35 -0.67
C LEU A 210 26.93 -15.27 0.33
N PHE A 211 26.22 -15.80 1.33
CA PHE A 211 26.80 -16.66 2.37
C PHE A 211 26.56 -18.14 2.09
N SER A 212 25.69 -18.46 1.13
CA SER A 212 25.35 -19.84 0.76
C SER A 212 26.16 -20.31 -0.42
N LYS A 213 26.68 -21.54 -0.37
CA LYS A 213 27.39 -22.20 -1.47
C LYS A 213 26.45 -22.86 -2.50
N LYS A 214 25.12 -22.56 -2.46
CA LYS A 214 24.14 -23.17 -3.35
C LYS A 214 24.22 -22.58 -4.75
N ASP A 215 24.01 -23.42 -5.76
CA ASP A 215 23.87 -22.97 -7.15
C ASP A 215 22.43 -22.49 -7.40
N TYR A 216 22.21 -21.18 -7.18
CA TYR A 216 20.91 -20.55 -7.38
C TYR A 216 20.49 -20.51 -8.86
N LYS A 217 21.44 -20.59 -9.81
CA LYS A 217 21.12 -20.67 -11.23
C LYS A 217 20.42 -21.98 -11.56
N SER A 218 20.96 -23.10 -11.08
CA SER A 218 20.37 -24.43 -11.26
C SER A 218 18.98 -24.52 -10.62
N LEU A 219 18.80 -23.98 -9.42
CA LEU A 219 17.51 -23.93 -8.74
C LEU A 219 16.47 -23.06 -9.51
N TYR A 220 16.91 -21.96 -10.10
CA TYR A 220 16.04 -21.07 -10.88
C TYR A 220 15.60 -21.70 -12.21
N GLU A 221 16.49 -22.40 -12.90
CA GLU A 221 16.23 -23.07 -14.18
C GLU A 221 15.43 -24.39 -13.99
N SER A 222 15.36 -24.92 -12.77
CA SER A 222 14.64 -26.16 -12.46
C SER A 222 13.12 -25.95 -12.52
N SER A 223 12.41 -26.93 -13.06
CA SER A 223 10.95 -27.01 -13.01
C SER A 223 10.43 -27.75 -11.78
N SER A 224 11.32 -28.27 -10.92
CA SER A 224 10.96 -29.01 -9.72
C SER A 224 10.31 -28.10 -8.68
N ARG A 225 9.22 -28.56 -8.08
CA ARG A 225 8.55 -27.88 -6.99
C ARG A 225 9.46 -27.70 -5.78
N ALA A 226 10.23 -28.73 -5.42
CA ALA A 226 11.13 -28.70 -4.29
C ALA A 226 12.25 -27.65 -4.46
N ASP A 227 12.79 -27.51 -5.66
CA ASP A 227 13.82 -26.53 -5.99
C ASP A 227 13.29 -25.09 -5.91
N ARG A 228 12.04 -24.88 -6.34
CA ARG A 228 11.38 -23.56 -6.20
C ARG A 228 11.08 -23.22 -4.73
N GLU A 229 10.62 -24.17 -3.93
CA GLU A 229 10.44 -23.98 -2.49
C GLU A 229 11.76 -23.65 -1.80
N GLU A 230 12.85 -24.33 -2.17
CA GLU A 230 14.18 -24.05 -1.63
C GLU A 230 14.72 -22.70 -2.10
N LEU A 231 14.50 -22.30 -3.37
CA LEU A 231 14.92 -21.02 -3.92
C LEU A 231 14.31 -19.84 -3.15
N TYR A 232 13.00 -19.91 -2.85
CA TYR A 232 12.26 -18.83 -2.21
C TYR A 232 12.05 -19.02 -0.70
N ARG A 233 12.67 -20.02 -0.09
CA ARG A 233 12.57 -20.28 1.35
C ARG A 233 13.01 -19.09 2.20
N TRP A 234 14.10 -18.43 1.82
CA TRP A 234 14.62 -17.22 2.43
C TRP A 234 14.55 -16.07 1.44
N ILE A 235 13.67 -15.13 1.69
CA ILE A 235 13.47 -13.98 0.81
C ILE A 235 14.62 -13.01 0.99
N GLU A 236 15.19 -12.54 -0.14
CA GLU A 236 16.23 -11.53 -0.13
C GLU A 236 15.94 -10.43 -1.14
N TYR A 237 16.08 -9.18 -0.70
CA TYR A 237 15.96 -7.99 -1.51
C TYR A 237 16.50 -6.75 -0.79
N TYR A 238 16.71 -5.70 -1.55
CA TYR A 238 16.80 -4.35 -1.02
C TYR A 238 15.79 -3.47 -1.75
N LYS A 239 15.14 -2.56 -0.99
CA LYS A 239 14.09 -1.67 -1.49
C LYS A 239 14.35 -0.27 -0.98
N ILE A 240 14.49 0.69 -1.89
CA ILE A 240 14.74 2.09 -1.57
C ILE A 240 13.61 2.91 -2.15
N LYS A 241 13.00 3.76 -1.35
CA LYS A 241 11.92 4.66 -1.77
C LYS A 241 12.18 6.07 -1.30
N PHE A 242 11.92 7.01 -2.18
CA PHE A 242 11.90 8.42 -1.87
C PHE A 242 10.56 9.01 -2.28
N LYS A 243 9.92 9.75 -1.38
CA LYS A 243 8.66 10.46 -1.63
C LYS A 243 8.82 11.89 -1.14
N SER A 244 8.50 12.86 -2.00
CA SER A 244 8.59 14.28 -1.66
C SER A 244 7.35 15.03 -2.12
N ARG A 245 6.90 15.97 -1.30
CA ARG A 245 5.86 16.95 -1.62
C ARG A 245 6.29 18.32 -1.12
N VAL A 246 6.06 19.33 -1.94
CA VAL A 246 6.35 20.73 -1.61
C VAL A 246 5.10 21.56 -1.94
N TYR A 247 4.71 22.42 -1.02
CA TYR A 247 3.53 23.25 -1.14
C TYR A 247 3.94 24.71 -1.08
N THR A 248 3.55 25.46 -2.11
CA THR A 248 3.88 26.89 -2.27
C THR A 248 2.60 27.67 -2.47
N PRO A 249 2.26 28.62 -1.56
CA PRO A 249 1.14 29.52 -1.77
C PRO A 249 1.46 30.48 -2.92
N LEU A 250 0.52 30.66 -3.84
CA LEU A 250 0.66 31.57 -4.97
C LEU A 250 0.08 32.97 -4.69
N ASN A 251 -0.70 33.11 -3.63
CA ASN A 251 -1.26 34.38 -3.19
C ASN A 251 -1.24 34.47 -1.64
N ASN A 252 -1.42 35.68 -1.12
CA ASN A 252 -1.38 35.94 0.32
C ASN A 252 -2.76 35.95 1.00
N SER A 253 -3.80 35.43 0.34
CA SER A 253 -5.14 35.35 0.92
C SER A 253 -5.23 34.20 1.92
N GLU A 254 -5.64 34.47 3.16
CA GLU A 254 -5.86 33.41 4.14
C GLU A 254 -7.08 32.52 3.81
N LYS A 255 -8.12 33.11 3.24
CA LYS A 255 -9.38 32.41 2.95
C LYS A 255 -9.36 31.68 1.60
N TYR A 256 -8.69 32.26 0.61
CA TYR A 256 -8.67 31.74 -0.77
C TYR A 256 -7.23 31.56 -1.25
N THR A 257 -6.42 30.88 -0.45
CA THR A 257 -5.02 30.60 -0.81
C THR A 257 -4.96 29.61 -1.95
N LEU A 258 -4.49 30.05 -3.11
CA LEU A 258 -4.11 29.16 -4.20
C LEU A 258 -2.77 28.50 -3.86
N VAL A 259 -2.68 27.19 -4.03
CA VAL A 259 -1.48 26.44 -3.69
C VAL A 259 -0.97 25.67 -4.89
N LEU A 260 0.30 25.82 -5.19
CA LEU A 260 1.03 24.95 -6.10
C LEU A 260 1.69 23.84 -5.30
N MET A 261 1.33 22.60 -5.58
CA MET A 261 1.95 21.42 -5.00
C MET A 261 2.83 20.71 -6.04
N GLY A 262 4.09 20.48 -5.70
CA GLY A 262 5.01 19.64 -6.46
C GLY A 262 5.22 18.31 -5.73
N ARG A 263 5.27 17.21 -6.48
CA ARG A 263 5.51 15.87 -5.96
C ARG A 263 6.55 15.14 -6.79
N ALA A 264 7.44 14.42 -6.12
CA ALA A 264 8.40 13.51 -6.73
C ALA A 264 8.48 12.24 -5.89
N ASP A 265 8.17 11.09 -6.51
CA ASP A 265 8.27 9.78 -5.88
C ASP A 265 9.16 8.87 -6.73
N PHE A 266 10.03 8.12 -6.07
CA PHE A 266 10.90 7.12 -6.67
C PHE A 266 10.86 5.84 -5.84
N GLY A 267 10.95 4.70 -6.49
CA GLY A 267 11.12 3.43 -5.84
C GLY A 267 12.01 2.51 -6.64
N LEU A 268 12.92 1.83 -5.97
CA LEU A 268 13.84 0.85 -6.53
C LEU A 268 13.77 -0.41 -5.67
N LEU A 269 13.64 -1.55 -6.32
CA LEU A 269 13.64 -2.87 -5.71
C LEU A 269 14.65 -3.75 -6.45
N GLY A 270 15.71 -4.14 -5.76
CA GLY A 270 16.73 -5.02 -6.29
C GLY A 270 16.89 -6.31 -5.51
N SER A 271 17.68 -7.20 -6.06
CA SER A 271 18.11 -8.44 -5.39
C SER A 271 19.62 -8.55 -5.40
N TYR A 272 20.20 -9.21 -4.39
CA TYR A 272 21.65 -9.42 -4.32
C TYR A 272 22.11 -10.50 -5.30
N ASN A 273 21.20 -11.39 -5.72
CA ASN A 273 21.43 -12.42 -6.72
C ASN A 273 20.35 -12.35 -7.82
N LYS A 274 20.77 -12.27 -9.08
CA LYS A 274 19.88 -12.14 -10.24
C LYS A 274 18.89 -13.31 -10.40
N TYR A 275 19.26 -14.50 -9.92
CA TYR A 275 18.43 -15.70 -9.98
C TYR A 275 17.48 -15.85 -8.78
N LYS A 276 17.61 -14.97 -7.76
CA LYS A 276 16.82 -15.03 -6.52
C LYS A 276 15.99 -13.75 -6.33
N GLN A 277 15.34 -13.30 -7.37
CA GLN A 277 14.44 -12.15 -7.27
C GLN A 277 13.17 -12.54 -6.50
N THR A 278 12.84 -11.75 -5.48
CA THR A 278 11.66 -12.02 -4.67
C THR A 278 10.36 -11.88 -5.47
N PRO A 279 9.43 -12.85 -5.40
CA PRO A 279 8.09 -12.74 -5.95
C PRO A 279 7.12 -12.02 -5.01
N PHE A 280 7.49 -11.78 -3.75
CA PHE A 280 6.62 -11.23 -2.71
C PHE A 280 6.71 -9.71 -2.59
N GLU A 281 7.71 -9.07 -3.18
CA GLU A 281 7.88 -7.62 -3.15
C GLU A 281 7.94 -7.09 -4.57
N THR A 282 6.98 -6.27 -4.96
CA THR A 282 6.90 -5.66 -6.30
C THR A 282 6.18 -4.33 -6.25
N PHE A 283 6.26 -3.54 -7.32
CA PHE A 283 5.47 -2.34 -7.52
C PHE A 283 4.36 -2.59 -8.56
N TYR A 284 3.15 -2.19 -8.21
CA TYR A 284 1.99 -2.22 -9.09
C TYR A 284 1.59 -0.79 -9.42
N VAL A 285 1.84 -0.36 -10.65
CA VAL A 285 1.80 1.05 -11.03
C VAL A 285 0.70 1.33 -12.05
N GLY A 286 -0.14 2.29 -11.71
CA GLY A 286 -1.30 2.74 -12.49
C GLY A 286 -2.54 2.94 -11.63
N GLY A 287 -3.54 3.60 -12.19
CA GLY A 287 -4.84 3.82 -11.57
C GLY A 287 -4.85 4.83 -10.43
N ASP A 288 -5.81 4.66 -9.53
CA ASP A 288 -6.04 5.54 -8.38
C ASP A 288 -5.06 5.30 -7.21
N GLY A 289 -4.33 4.20 -7.22
CA GLY A 289 -3.44 3.79 -6.13
C GLY A 289 -4.18 3.15 -4.94
N MET A 290 -5.48 2.91 -5.04
CA MET A 290 -6.31 2.31 -3.99
C MET A 290 -6.60 0.83 -4.27
N THR A 291 -6.78 0.49 -5.53
CA THR A 291 -7.01 -0.89 -5.97
C THR A 291 -5.68 -1.60 -6.18
N GLY A 292 -5.37 -2.54 -5.30
CA GLY A 292 -4.15 -3.34 -5.39
C GLY A 292 -4.26 -4.48 -6.40
N SER A 293 -3.13 -5.09 -6.68
CA SER A 293 -3.07 -6.39 -7.36
C SER A 293 -3.63 -7.50 -6.46
N TYR A 294 -4.11 -8.58 -7.07
CA TYR A 294 -4.50 -9.80 -6.35
C TYR A 294 -3.30 -10.53 -5.71
N THR A 295 -2.09 -10.11 -5.99
CA THR A 295 -0.86 -10.63 -5.36
C THR A 295 -0.50 -9.86 -4.11
N TYR A 296 -0.28 -10.57 -3.02
CA TYR A 296 0.15 -10.01 -1.75
C TYR A 296 1.58 -9.45 -1.84
N ALA A 297 1.87 -8.51 -0.92
CA ALA A 297 3.14 -7.82 -0.81
C ALA A 297 3.49 -6.89 -2.00
N THR A 298 2.51 -6.60 -2.86
CA THR A 298 2.66 -5.63 -3.94
C THR A 298 2.30 -4.24 -3.43
N GLU A 299 3.22 -3.29 -3.58
CA GLU A 299 2.95 -1.89 -3.26
C GLU A 299 2.28 -1.20 -4.45
N THR A 300 1.04 -0.74 -4.24
CA THR A 300 0.26 -0.04 -5.28
C THR A 300 0.67 1.43 -5.36
N ILE A 301 1.03 1.86 -6.55
CA ILE A 301 1.42 3.24 -6.85
C ILE A 301 0.43 3.81 -7.86
N GLY A 302 -0.36 4.80 -7.43
CA GLY A 302 -1.31 5.48 -8.32
C GLY A 302 -0.60 6.32 -9.38
N LEU A 303 -1.09 6.25 -10.60
CA LEU A 303 -0.76 7.14 -11.70
C LEU A 303 -2.05 7.49 -12.43
N ARG A 304 -2.57 8.68 -12.17
CA ARG A 304 -3.88 9.12 -12.69
C ARG A 304 -3.89 9.16 -14.21
N GLY A 305 -5.03 8.81 -14.81
CA GLY A 305 -5.19 8.73 -16.26
C GLY A 305 -4.80 7.38 -16.86
N TYR A 306 -4.27 6.46 -16.09
CA TYR A 306 -3.95 5.10 -16.48
C TYR A 306 -4.80 4.11 -15.68
N ASP A 307 -5.15 2.99 -16.29
CA ASP A 307 -5.88 1.93 -15.62
C ASP A 307 -5.01 1.28 -14.52
N ASN A 308 -5.65 0.63 -13.55
CA ASN A 308 -4.95 -0.04 -12.45
C ASN A 308 -3.92 -1.05 -13.00
N GLY A 309 -2.66 -0.90 -12.58
CA GLY A 309 -1.57 -1.76 -13.02
C GLY A 309 -1.19 -1.67 -14.50
N ALA A 310 -1.67 -0.67 -15.23
CA ALA A 310 -1.41 -0.55 -16.67
C ALA A 310 0.07 -0.52 -17.05
N LEU A 311 0.94 -0.10 -16.13
CA LEU A 311 2.39 -0.03 -16.35
C LEU A 311 3.12 -1.30 -15.89
N THR A 312 2.48 -2.13 -15.09
CA THR A 312 3.00 -3.38 -14.53
C THR A 312 1.91 -4.45 -14.51
N PRO A 313 1.42 -4.91 -15.67
CA PRO A 313 0.24 -5.78 -15.74
C PRO A 313 0.44 -7.14 -15.07
N TYR A 314 1.68 -7.58 -14.95
CA TYR A 314 2.03 -8.84 -14.27
C TYR A 314 2.46 -8.65 -12.81
N SER A 315 2.24 -7.44 -12.24
CA SER A 315 2.70 -7.07 -10.88
C SER A 315 4.19 -7.32 -10.64
N ASP A 316 5.01 -7.03 -11.64
CA ASP A 316 6.43 -7.35 -11.71
C ASP A 316 7.33 -6.10 -11.69
N GLY A 317 6.78 -4.95 -11.30
CA GLY A 317 7.52 -3.68 -11.22
C GLY A 317 8.67 -3.74 -10.22
N ARG A 318 9.88 -3.39 -10.69
CA ARG A 318 11.12 -3.32 -9.89
C ARG A 318 11.58 -1.90 -9.64
N ALA A 319 11.16 -0.97 -10.48
CA ALA A 319 11.40 0.46 -10.27
C ALA A 319 10.18 1.26 -10.70
N TYR A 320 10.00 2.42 -10.10
CA TYR A 320 9.02 3.39 -10.57
C TYR A 320 9.50 4.81 -10.33
N THR A 321 8.98 5.72 -11.14
CA THR A 321 9.06 7.16 -10.91
C THR A 321 7.69 7.79 -11.07
N ARG A 322 7.41 8.82 -10.29
CA ARG A 322 6.21 9.64 -10.44
C ARG A 322 6.50 11.08 -10.07
N PHE A 323 6.18 11.97 -11.00
CA PHE A 323 6.20 13.41 -10.80
C PHE A 323 4.79 13.95 -10.97
N SER A 324 4.39 14.90 -10.12
CA SER A 324 3.08 15.52 -10.20
C SER A 324 3.18 16.98 -9.81
N MET A 325 2.49 17.84 -10.56
CA MET A 325 2.22 19.22 -10.18
C MET A 325 0.72 19.39 -10.07
N GLU A 326 0.26 19.95 -8.97
CA GLU A 326 -1.17 20.21 -8.72
C GLU A 326 -1.36 21.66 -8.32
N LEU A 327 -2.37 22.30 -8.90
CA LEU A 327 -2.85 23.62 -8.50
C LEU A 327 -4.14 23.43 -7.72
N HIS A 328 -4.14 23.84 -6.46
CA HIS A 328 -5.29 23.69 -5.56
C HIS A 328 -6.06 25.00 -5.43
N PHE A 329 -7.39 24.93 -5.55
CA PHE A 329 -8.33 26.03 -5.44
C PHE A 329 -9.29 25.78 -4.28
N PRO A 330 -9.25 26.54 -3.18
CA PRO A 330 -10.15 26.33 -2.07
C PRO A 330 -11.55 26.88 -2.39
N PHE A 331 -12.57 26.05 -2.19
CA PHE A 331 -13.97 26.47 -2.24
C PHE A 331 -14.53 26.70 -0.85
N LEU A 332 -14.27 25.78 0.08
CA LEU A 332 -14.72 25.82 1.46
C LEU A 332 -13.63 25.25 2.37
N LEU A 333 -13.16 26.04 3.32
CA LEU A 333 -12.16 25.64 4.32
C LEU A 333 -12.75 25.83 5.72
N GLN A 334 -13.56 24.88 6.18
CA GLN A 334 -14.14 24.86 7.52
C GLN A 334 -13.73 23.58 8.25
N PRO A 335 -13.67 23.61 9.61
CA PRO A 335 -13.35 22.39 10.39
C PRO A 335 -14.31 21.23 10.16
N SER A 336 -15.59 21.53 9.87
CA SER A 336 -16.64 20.56 9.61
C SER A 336 -16.62 19.99 8.20
N SER A 337 -16.02 20.73 7.24
CA SER A 337 -15.94 20.31 5.84
C SER A 337 -14.91 21.15 5.09
N THR A 338 -14.03 20.48 4.36
CA THR A 338 -13.06 21.14 3.49
C THR A 338 -13.29 20.66 2.06
N ILE A 339 -13.53 21.64 1.16
CA ILE A 339 -13.79 21.36 -0.25
C ILE A 339 -12.82 22.21 -1.08
N TYR A 340 -12.08 21.55 -1.97
CA TYR A 340 -11.20 22.25 -2.88
C TYR A 340 -11.12 21.56 -4.25
N GLY A 341 -11.03 22.38 -5.28
CA GLY A 341 -10.73 21.94 -6.63
C GLY A 341 -9.23 21.77 -6.83
N LEU A 342 -8.88 20.97 -7.80
CA LEU A 342 -7.50 20.80 -8.23
C LEU A 342 -7.41 20.62 -9.75
N ALA A 343 -6.35 21.17 -10.32
CA ALA A 343 -5.90 20.84 -11.67
C ALA A 343 -4.50 20.21 -11.54
N PHE A 344 -4.21 19.19 -12.33
CA PHE A 344 -2.94 18.51 -12.22
C PHE A 344 -2.35 18.11 -13.56
N VAL A 345 -1.03 18.04 -13.58
CA VAL A 345 -0.24 17.33 -14.58
C VAL A 345 0.61 16.29 -13.86
N GLU A 346 0.66 15.08 -14.41
CA GLU A 346 1.35 13.96 -13.81
C GLU A 346 2.14 13.20 -14.85
N GLY A 347 3.34 12.76 -14.49
CA GLY A 347 4.17 11.93 -15.32
C GLY A 347 4.81 10.83 -14.48
N GLY A 348 4.82 9.61 -14.99
CA GLY A 348 5.42 8.49 -14.30
C GLY A 348 5.67 7.31 -15.21
N ASN A 349 6.44 6.35 -14.72
CA ASN A 349 6.66 5.09 -15.40
C ASN A 349 7.08 4.01 -14.40
N ALA A 350 7.04 2.76 -14.87
CA ALA A 350 7.53 1.60 -14.12
C ALA A 350 8.41 0.74 -15.02
N TRP A 351 9.35 0.04 -14.41
CA TRP A 351 10.29 -0.86 -15.08
C TRP A 351 10.32 -2.19 -14.34
N THR A 352 10.43 -3.26 -15.10
CA THR A 352 10.56 -4.64 -14.61
C THR A 352 12.00 -5.05 -14.32
N SER A 353 12.97 -4.22 -14.77
CA SER A 353 14.40 -4.42 -14.53
C SER A 353 15.06 -3.08 -14.18
N LEU A 354 16.02 -3.11 -13.27
CA LEU A 354 16.83 -1.93 -12.92
C LEU A 354 17.81 -1.54 -14.05
N GLU A 355 18.19 -2.48 -14.91
CA GLU A 355 19.09 -2.21 -16.05
C GLU A 355 18.47 -1.26 -17.08
N ASN A 356 17.14 -1.33 -17.24
CA ASN A 356 16.39 -0.49 -18.16
C ASN A 356 15.81 0.78 -17.52
N PHE A 357 16.19 1.06 -16.28
CA PHE A 357 15.65 2.19 -15.54
C PHE A 357 16.10 3.53 -16.13
N ASN A 358 15.13 4.32 -16.62
CA ASN A 358 15.34 5.69 -17.08
C ASN A 358 14.29 6.61 -16.44
N PRO A 359 14.62 7.37 -15.39
CA PRO A 359 13.67 8.14 -14.60
C PRO A 359 12.92 9.24 -15.37
N PHE A 360 13.41 9.63 -16.55
CA PHE A 360 12.82 10.68 -17.39
C PHE A 360 11.99 10.13 -18.56
N SER A 361 11.93 8.81 -18.76
CA SER A 361 11.03 8.18 -19.73
C SER A 361 9.61 8.12 -19.16
N LEU A 362 8.89 9.24 -19.22
CA LEU A 362 7.62 9.42 -18.50
C LEU A 362 6.42 9.27 -19.41
N LYS A 363 5.46 8.49 -18.99
CA LYS A 363 4.08 8.48 -19.48
C LYS A 363 3.31 9.59 -18.76
N ARG A 364 2.59 10.43 -19.50
CA ARG A 364 2.03 11.68 -19.01
C ARG A 364 0.51 11.67 -18.99
N SER A 365 -0.06 12.36 -18.02
CA SER A 365 -1.49 12.62 -17.91
C SER A 365 -1.74 14.03 -17.36
N ALA A 366 -2.94 14.54 -17.60
CA ALA A 366 -3.42 15.79 -17.03
C ALA A 366 -4.88 15.65 -16.67
N GLY A 367 -5.36 16.44 -15.73
CA GLY A 367 -6.76 16.38 -15.33
C GLY A 367 -7.14 17.43 -14.32
N VAL A 368 -8.43 17.38 -13.98
CA VAL A 368 -9.04 18.25 -12.98
C VAL A 368 -9.88 17.42 -12.03
N GLY A 369 -10.12 17.92 -10.84
CA GLY A 369 -10.94 17.22 -9.87
C GLY A 369 -11.36 18.08 -8.69
N VAL A 370 -12.17 17.49 -7.83
CA VAL A 370 -12.62 18.09 -6.58
C VAL A 370 -12.32 17.09 -5.46
N ARG A 371 -11.76 17.59 -4.36
CA ARG A 371 -11.57 16.83 -3.11
C ARG A 371 -12.47 17.41 -2.03
N ILE A 372 -13.11 16.51 -1.31
CA ILE A 372 -14.04 16.80 -0.22
C ILE A 372 -13.57 16.03 1.01
N PHE A 373 -13.31 16.75 2.08
CA PHE A 373 -13.02 16.15 3.38
C PHE A 373 -14.21 16.35 4.32
N LEU A 374 -14.69 15.24 4.86
CA LEU A 374 -15.71 15.20 5.92
C LEU A 374 -15.16 14.42 7.10
N PRO A 375 -15.19 14.93 8.35
CA PRO A 375 -14.58 14.28 9.51
C PRO A 375 -15.04 12.86 9.78
N MET A 376 -16.29 12.53 9.45
CA MET A 376 -16.87 11.19 9.66
C MET A 376 -16.51 10.20 8.54
N ILE A 377 -16.25 10.67 7.34
CA ILE A 377 -16.06 9.82 6.15
C ILE A 377 -14.60 9.83 5.70
N GLY A 378 -13.89 10.93 5.95
CA GLY A 378 -12.51 11.13 5.49
C GLY A 378 -12.42 11.94 4.18
N MET A 379 -11.34 11.77 3.44
CA MET A 379 -11.09 12.46 2.20
C MET A 379 -11.65 11.65 1.03
N MET A 380 -12.54 12.25 0.26
CA MET A 380 -13.07 11.74 -1.00
C MET A 380 -12.62 12.62 -2.16
N GLY A 381 -12.54 12.08 -3.37
CA GLY A 381 -12.19 12.87 -4.55
C GLY A 381 -12.80 12.30 -5.81
N ILE A 382 -13.30 13.21 -6.65
CA ILE A 382 -13.75 12.90 -8.00
C ILE A 382 -12.80 13.60 -8.95
N MET A 383 -12.24 12.84 -9.90
CA MET A 383 -11.24 13.36 -10.84
C MET A 383 -11.54 12.90 -12.26
N VAL A 384 -11.34 13.79 -13.22
CA VAL A 384 -11.36 13.46 -14.63
C VAL A 384 -9.95 13.67 -15.16
N SER A 385 -9.40 12.66 -15.82
CA SER A 385 -8.04 12.69 -16.32
C SER A 385 -7.94 12.17 -17.75
N ILE A 386 -6.99 12.74 -18.48
CA ILE A 386 -6.69 12.42 -19.87
C ILE A 386 -5.25 11.90 -19.90
N LYS A 387 -5.04 10.73 -20.49
CA LYS A 387 -3.69 10.21 -20.76
C LYS A 387 -3.18 10.74 -22.10
N TYR A 388 -1.96 11.24 -22.11
CA TYR A 388 -1.28 11.59 -23.35
C TYR A 388 -0.68 10.33 -23.96
N LYS A 389 -1.19 9.93 -25.14
CA LYS A 389 -0.65 8.82 -25.91
C LYS A 389 0.21 9.39 -27.03
N GLU A 390 1.47 9.05 -27.07
CA GLU A 390 2.28 9.32 -28.27
C GLU A 390 1.61 8.69 -29.47
N ARG A 391 1.08 9.52 -30.35
CA ARG A 391 0.52 9.21 -31.70
C ARG A 391 -0.62 8.19 -31.78
N LYS A 392 -1.72 8.27 -31.01
CA LYS A 392 -3.07 7.88 -31.50
C LYS A 392 -4.11 8.03 -30.37
N GLY A 393 -4.90 9.09 -30.45
CA GLY A 393 -6.21 9.20 -29.79
C GLY A 393 -6.16 9.53 -28.28
N VAL A 394 -7.01 10.45 -27.89
CA VAL A 394 -7.32 10.82 -26.51
C VAL A 394 -8.29 9.77 -25.95
N ALA A 395 -7.97 9.10 -24.86
CA ALA A 395 -8.93 8.29 -24.12
C ALA A 395 -9.29 9.01 -22.82
N ILE A 396 -10.57 9.24 -22.58
CA ILE A 396 -11.10 9.81 -21.35
C ILE A 396 -11.42 8.67 -20.41
N SER A 397 -10.76 8.63 -19.23
CA SER A 397 -11.15 7.73 -18.17
C SER A 397 -11.81 8.55 -17.05
N THR A 398 -13.03 8.22 -16.71
CA THR A 398 -13.73 8.72 -15.52
C THR A 398 -13.44 7.76 -14.37
N LEU A 399 -12.91 8.31 -13.28
CA LEU A 399 -12.73 7.59 -12.01
C LEU A 399 -13.84 8.08 -11.06
N SER A 400 -14.66 7.15 -10.64
CA SER A 400 -15.64 7.32 -9.56
C SER A 400 -14.98 7.13 -8.21
#